data_377bc18a7a771c458601cb85fdfe1ae1
#
_entry.id   377bc18a7a771c458601cb85fdfe1ae1
#
_cell.length_a   1.000
_cell.length_b   1.000
_cell.length_c   1.000
_cell.angle_alpha   90.00
_cell.angle_beta   90.00
_cell.angle_gamma   90.00
#
_symmetry.space_group_name_H-M   'P 1'
#
loop_
_entity.id
_entity.type
_entity.pdbx_description
1 polymer ?
#
loop_
_entity_poly.entity_id
_entity_poly.type
_entity_poly.pdbx_seq_one_letter_code
_entity_poly.pdbx_strand_id
1 'polypeptide(L)'
;LSKALVDAGHSVDVISGQPYPELDERVNLIKMPGLNLYEVEKPSRALRPKHLLSWADFFEWLSKLTGGFAEPYTFGRRVRKYLRQHGHQYDIVHDNQSLCYGLLDIERSGLPVVATIHHPITRDRQLALDAAPDWRFRLLVRRWHNFLNMQIKVSRKLRHIVTVSRQSERDIIEQFGVAPEQIHLVYNGIDTEIFSPNNKVQRQPLRIMTTSSADQPLKGLGVLLQAMAGLRERFPELELLVVGRLRKGGATEKLLQKLNLQDAVQFVSGISNEELVNHYRSATVVACPSLYEGFGLPAGEAMACGAPVVSSDGGALPEVVGDAGIVVPAGDSNALAEALGRVLADKSLQADMGAQGRARIENKFCWSLAASNLVAYYREILGESVVQQQNETGLVDTDVSGAEAA
;
A
#
# COMPACT_ATOMS: atom_id res chain seq x y z
N LEU A 1 8.30 -6.46 3.93
CA LEU A 1 9.55 -5.71 4.05
C LEU A 1 10.45 -6.28 5.15
N SER A 2 9.96 -6.43 6.41
CA SER A 2 10.78 -6.95 7.51
C SER A 2 11.41 -8.32 7.20
N LYS A 3 10.65 -9.27 6.63
CA LYS A 3 11.17 -10.54 6.12
C LYS A 3 12.30 -10.33 5.10
N ALA A 4 12.09 -9.46 4.12
CA ALA A 4 13.09 -9.22 3.08
C ALA A 4 14.39 -8.58 3.60
N LEU A 5 14.30 -7.76 4.65
CA LEU A 5 15.47 -7.22 5.33
C LEU A 5 16.23 -8.31 6.10
N VAL A 6 15.52 -9.23 6.77
CA VAL A 6 16.15 -10.39 7.43
C VAL A 6 16.76 -11.34 6.41
N ASP A 7 16.10 -11.58 5.27
CA ASP A 7 16.64 -12.37 4.16
C ASP A 7 17.92 -11.75 3.57
N ALA A 8 18.05 -10.42 3.65
CA ALA A 8 19.26 -9.66 3.28
C ALA A 8 20.34 -9.65 4.38
N GLY A 9 20.16 -10.36 5.49
CA GLY A 9 21.15 -10.52 6.56
C GLY A 9 21.09 -9.47 7.66
N HIS A 10 20.02 -8.67 7.75
CA HIS A 10 19.86 -7.65 8.78
C HIS A 10 19.04 -8.17 9.96
N SER A 11 19.36 -7.70 11.17
CA SER A 11 18.55 -7.91 12.37
C SER A 11 17.41 -6.88 12.40
N VAL A 12 16.17 -7.33 12.57
CA VAL A 12 15.00 -6.46 12.50
C VAL A 12 14.10 -6.66 13.72
N ASP A 13 13.90 -5.57 14.46
CA ASP A 13 12.90 -5.47 15.52
C ASP A 13 11.71 -4.64 15.02
N VAL A 14 10.50 -5.16 15.17
CA VAL A 14 9.27 -4.42 14.84
C VAL A 14 8.61 -3.97 16.12
N ILE A 15 8.49 -2.64 16.30
CA ILE A 15 7.74 -2.04 17.41
C ILE A 15 6.31 -1.75 16.93
N SER A 16 5.31 -2.41 17.49
CA SER A 16 3.91 -2.22 17.06
C SER A 16 2.94 -2.08 18.23
N GLY A 17 1.91 -1.26 18.03
CA GLY A 17 0.67 -1.26 18.79
C GLY A 17 -0.28 -2.36 18.34
N GLN A 18 -1.43 -2.46 18.99
CA GLN A 18 -2.50 -3.38 18.62
C GLN A 18 -3.31 -2.84 17.41
N PRO A 19 -3.83 -3.71 16.52
CA PRO A 19 -3.62 -5.17 16.46
C PRO A 19 -2.18 -5.49 16.05
N TYR A 20 -1.62 -6.53 16.69
CA TYR A 20 -0.23 -6.90 16.41
C TYR A 20 -0.12 -7.59 15.05
N PRO A 21 0.91 -7.26 14.24
CA PRO A 21 1.13 -7.92 12.96
C PRO A 21 1.62 -9.37 13.14
N GLU A 22 1.26 -10.20 12.19
CA GLU A 22 1.93 -11.49 11.98
C GLU A 22 3.23 -11.24 11.24
N LEU A 23 4.35 -11.74 11.76
CA LEU A 23 5.69 -11.50 11.24
C LEU A 23 6.40 -12.83 10.99
N ASP A 24 7.45 -12.79 10.18
CA ASP A 24 8.41 -13.90 10.05
C ASP A 24 9.02 -14.21 11.44
N GLU A 25 9.23 -15.47 11.75
CA GLU A 25 9.70 -15.94 13.07
C GLU A 25 11.08 -15.34 13.47
N ARG A 26 11.86 -14.94 12.52
CA ARG A 26 13.18 -14.30 12.71
C ARG A 26 13.08 -12.83 13.09
N VAL A 27 11.90 -12.21 12.93
CA VAL A 27 11.65 -10.80 13.26
C VAL A 27 11.15 -10.70 14.69
N ASN A 28 11.86 -9.97 15.54
CA ASN A 28 11.43 -9.76 16.92
C ASN A 28 10.31 -8.73 17.00
N LEU A 29 9.20 -9.07 17.67
CA LEU A 29 8.07 -8.16 17.87
C LEU A 29 8.08 -7.54 19.26
N ILE A 30 8.31 -6.24 19.32
CA ILE A 30 8.23 -5.43 20.54
C ILE A 30 6.83 -4.85 20.65
N LYS A 31 6.03 -5.41 21.55
CA LYS A 31 4.63 -5.03 21.75
C LYS A 31 4.51 -3.76 22.57
N MET A 32 3.85 -2.73 22.00
CA MET A 32 3.49 -1.48 22.70
C MET A 32 1.98 -1.43 22.94
N PRO A 33 1.47 -2.03 24.01
CA PRO A 33 0.03 -2.10 24.25
C PRO A 33 -0.57 -0.72 24.44
N GLY A 34 -1.70 -0.45 23.79
CA GLY A 34 -2.59 0.68 23.95
C GLY A 34 -3.97 0.21 24.43
N LEU A 35 -4.95 1.11 24.42
CA LEU A 35 -6.33 0.76 24.79
C LEU A 35 -7.08 0.00 23.70
N ASN A 36 -6.56 -0.02 22.47
CA ASN A 36 -7.18 -0.65 21.28
C ASN A 36 -8.67 -0.27 21.10
N LEU A 37 -8.96 1.02 21.17
CA LEU A 37 -10.33 1.56 21.26
C LEU A 37 -11.16 1.36 19.97
N TYR A 38 -10.56 0.85 18.91
CA TYR A 38 -11.22 0.58 17.63
C TYR A 38 -11.81 -0.82 17.54
N GLU A 39 -11.31 -1.77 18.31
CA GLU A 39 -11.84 -3.13 18.38
C GLU A 39 -12.84 -3.33 19.54
N VAL A 40 -12.88 -2.38 20.49
CA VAL A 40 -13.78 -2.47 21.64
C VAL A 40 -15.19 -2.01 21.23
N GLU A 41 -16.20 -2.85 21.45
CA GLU A 41 -17.61 -2.52 21.16
C GLU A 41 -18.10 -1.22 21.82
N LYS A 42 -17.65 -0.96 23.06
CA LYS A 42 -18.03 0.23 23.84
C LYS A 42 -16.81 0.99 24.33
N PRO A 43 -16.22 1.87 23.50
CA PRO A 43 -15.00 2.63 23.87
C PRO A 43 -15.12 3.43 25.16
N SER A 44 -16.34 3.91 25.50
CA SER A 44 -16.60 4.64 26.74
C SER A 44 -16.36 3.82 28.01
N ARG A 45 -16.44 2.47 27.92
CA ARG A 45 -16.23 1.53 29.03
C ARG A 45 -14.84 0.89 29.03
N ALA A 46 -13.99 1.22 28.08
CA ALA A 46 -12.65 0.64 27.97
C ALA A 46 -11.67 1.14 29.05
N LEU A 47 -11.93 2.30 29.63
CA LEU A 47 -11.09 2.88 30.68
C LEU A 47 -11.23 2.09 31.99
N ARG A 48 -10.10 1.62 32.52
CA ARG A 48 -10.00 0.96 33.83
C ARG A 48 -9.16 1.84 34.77
N PRO A 49 -9.29 1.73 36.12
CA PRO A 49 -8.53 2.57 37.07
C PRO A 49 -7.02 2.59 36.79
N LYS A 50 -6.43 1.45 36.39
CA LYS A 50 -5.00 1.35 36.05
C LYS A 50 -4.59 2.27 34.86
N HIS A 51 -5.51 2.57 33.95
CA HIS A 51 -5.23 3.42 32.78
C HIS A 51 -5.19 4.91 33.14
N LEU A 52 -5.78 5.30 34.28
CA LEU A 52 -5.68 6.68 34.80
C LEU A 52 -4.25 7.04 35.26
N LEU A 53 -3.42 6.03 35.55
CA LEU A 53 -2.01 6.19 35.86
C LEU A 53 -1.15 6.46 34.61
N SER A 54 -1.67 6.17 33.41
CA SER A 54 -1.03 6.40 32.13
C SER A 54 -1.68 7.60 31.43
N TRP A 55 -0.96 8.71 31.37
CA TRP A 55 -1.43 9.89 30.65
C TRP A 55 -1.77 9.57 29.18
N ALA A 56 -0.99 8.70 28.53
CA ALA A 56 -1.22 8.30 27.15
C ALA A 56 -2.55 7.56 26.98
N ASP A 57 -2.85 6.61 27.86
CA ASP A 57 -4.10 5.84 27.82
C ASP A 57 -5.32 6.72 28.11
N PHE A 58 -5.21 7.60 29.11
CA PHE A 58 -6.27 8.56 29.42
C PHE A 58 -6.52 9.51 28.24
N PHE A 59 -5.46 10.00 27.60
CA PHE A 59 -5.57 10.90 26.46
C PHE A 59 -6.16 10.20 25.22
N GLU A 60 -5.80 8.94 24.95
CA GLU A 60 -6.41 8.13 23.88
C GLU A 60 -7.92 8.01 24.09
N TRP A 61 -8.33 7.63 25.30
CA TRP A 61 -9.74 7.46 25.65
C TRP A 61 -10.52 8.78 25.49
N LEU A 62 -10.04 9.88 26.06
CA LEU A 62 -10.67 11.18 25.97
C LEU A 62 -10.73 11.68 24.51
N SER A 63 -9.67 11.48 23.74
CA SER A 63 -9.62 11.85 22.33
C SER A 63 -10.68 11.06 21.52
N LYS A 64 -10.79 9.76 21.76
CA LYS A 64 -11.79 8.90 21.08
C LYS A 64 -13.22 9.33 21.41
N LEU A 65 -13.53 9.64 22.66
CA LEU A 65 -14.85 10.12 23.06
C LEU A 65 -15.24 11.44 22.38
N THR A 66 -14.26 12.26 22.05
CA THR A 66 -14.46 13.55 21.36
C THR A 66 -14.30 13.45 19.83
N GLY A 67 -14.27 12.23 19.28
CA GLY A 67 -14.14 11.99 17.83
C GLY A 67 -12.73 12.22 17.28
N GLY A 68 -11.69 12.22 18.12
CA GLY A 68 -10.30 12.36 17.69
C GLY A 68 -9.58 11.02 17.52
N PHE A 69 -8.43 11.06 16.86
CA PHE A 69 -7.51 9.96 16.65
C PHE A 69 -6.14 10.30 17.23
N ALA A 70 -5.90 9.86 18.47
CA ALA A 70 -4.69 10.22 19.22
C ALA A 70 -3.58 9.16 19.14
N GLU A 71 -3.86 7.98 18.62
CA GLU A 71 -2.94 6.84 18.62
C GLU A 71 -1.56 7.13 18.03
N PRO A 72 -1.41 7.82 16.87
CA PRO A 72 -0.06 8.12 16.36
C PRO A 72 0.78 8.93 17.35
N TYR A 73 0.16 9.85 18.07
CA TYR A 73 0.84 10.69 19.06
C TYR A 73 1.25 9.90 20.32
N THR A 74 0.33 9.10 20.86
CA THR A 74 0.58 8.35 22.10
C THR A 74 1.49 7.16 21.86
N PHE A 75 1.36 6.48 20.72
CA PHE A 75 2.30 5.45 20.27
C PHE A 75 3.72 6.01 20.19
N GLY A 76 3.91 7.16 19.53
CA GLY A 76 5.21 7.80 19.44
C GLY A 76 5.82 8.17 20.79
N ARG A 77 5.01 8.52 21.80
CA ARG A 77 5.52 8.75 23.18
C ARG A 77 6.01 7.45 23.82
N ARG A 78 5.31 6.32 23.60
CA ARG A 78 5.72 5.00 24.12
C ARG A 78 7.01 4.54 23.44
N VAL A 79 7.08 4.64 22.11
CA VAL A 79 8.29 4.29 21.33
C VAL A 79 9.48 5.14 21.76
N ARG A 80 9.31 6.47 21.88
CA ARG A 80 10.36 7.37 22.38
C ARG A 80 10.87 6.96 23.77
N LYS A 81 9.96 6.59 24.69
CA LYS A 81 10.35 6.13 26.05
C LYS A 81 11.17 4.84 25.96
N TYR A 82 10.77 3.91 25.13
CA TYR A 82 11.46 2.65 24.91
C TYR A 82 12.87 2.90 24.33
N LEU A 83 12.95 3.66 23.24
CA LEU A 83 14.22 3.91 22.55
C LEU A 83 15.20 4.79 23.35
N ARG A 84 14.75 5.56 24.32
CA ARG A 84 15.67 6.21 25.27
C ARG A 84 16.48 5.22 26.11
N GLN A 85 15.96 4.04 26.35
CA GLN A 85 16.62 2.99 27.13
C GLN A 85 17.35 1.97 26.25
N HIS A 86 16.83 1.70 25.07
CA HIS A 86 17.29 0.61 24.20
C HIS A 86 17.86 1.10 22.86
N GLY A 87 17.83 2.41 22.59
CA GLY A 87 18.23 2.98 21.29
C GLY A 87 19.68 2.67 20.89
N HIS A 88 20.57 2.44 21.87
CA HIS A 88 21.97 2.05 21.63
C HIS A 88 22.12 0.66 20.98
N GLN A 89 21.06 -0.12 20.89
CA GLN A 89 21.02 -1.46 20.26
C GLN A 89 20.70 -1.40 18.77
N TYR A 90 20.36 -0.22 18.26
CA TYR A 90 19.89 -0.02 16.88
C TYR A 90 20.78 0.97 16.14
N ASP A 91 21.05 0.67 14.89
CA ASP A 91 21.79 1.56 13.99
C ASP A 91 20.87 2.62 13.38
N ILE A 92 19.61 2.27 13.12
CA ILE A 92 18.62 3.14 12.48
C ILE A 92 17.20 2.81 12.94
N VAL A 93 16.34 3.81 12.96
CA VAL A 93 14.90 3.65 13.20
C VAL A 93 14.14 3.98 11.92
N HIS A 94 13.27 3.06 11.49
CA HIS A 94 12.39 3.28 10.36
C HIS A 94 10.92 3.37 10.82
N ASP A 95 10.34 4.55 10.68
CA ASP A 95 8.91 4.81 10.97
C ASP A 95 8.04 4.50 9.77
N ASN A 96 6.97 3.72 9.97
CA ASN A 96 6.00 3.42 8.94
C ASN A 96 4.78 4.35 9.07
N GLN A 97 4.96 5.60 8.66
CA GLN A 97 3.93 6.66 8.58
C GLN A 97 3.24 7.03 9.90
N SER A 98 3.83 6.77 11.06
CA SER A 98 3.29 7.35 12.30
C SER A 98 3.51 8.87 12.34
N LEU A 99 4.68 9.32 11.88
CA LEU A 99 5.11 10.72 11.79
C LEU A 99 4.84 11.48 13.08
N CYS A 100 5.14 10.84 14.21
CA CYS A 100 4.88 11.38 15.54
C CYS A 100 6.02 12.28 16.01
N TYR A 101 5.73 13.19 16.96
CA TYR A 101 6.75 14.08 17.53
C TYR A 101 7.93 13.32 18.19
N GLY A 102 7.69 12.08 18.65
CA GLY A 102 8.73 11.25 19.24
C GLY A 102 9.91 10.99 18.32
N LEU A 103 9.69 10.94 17.01
CA LEU A 103 10.74 10.73 16.00
C LEU A 103 11.77 11.85 16.00
N LEU A 104 11.32 13.11 16.13
CA LEU A 104 12.25 14.25 16.20
C LEU A 104 13.13 14.23 17.45
N ASP A 105 12.62 13.70 18.56
CA ASP A 105 13.41 13.56 19.77
C ASP A 105 14.40 12.39 19.69
N ILE A 106 14.03 11.30 19.00
CA ILE A 106 14.91 10.16 18.71
C ILE A 106 16.05 10.62 17.81
N GLU A 107 15.75 11.33 16.71
CA GLU A 107 16.77 11.86 15.80
C GLU A 107 17.74 12.82 16.51
N ARG A 108 17.24 13.69 17.38
CA ARG A 108 18.08 14.59 18.21
C ARG A 108 18.98 13.85 19.20
N SER A 109 18.62 12.66 19.63
CA SER A 109 19.45 11.83 20.50
C SER A 109 20.61 11.16 19.77
N GLY A 110 20.75 11.36 18.45
CA GLY A 110 21.82 10.83 17.63
C GLY A 110 21.50 9.51 16.92
N LEU A 111 20.29 8.94 17.13
CA LEU A 111 19.87 7.75 16.42
C LEU A 111 19.18 8.16 15.11
N PRO A 112 19.70 7.79 13.93
CA PRO A 112 19.12 8.16 12.65
C PRO A 112 17.68 7.66 12.49
N VAL A 113 16.82 8.52 11.93
CA VAL A 113 15.40 8.21 11.70
C VAL A 113 15.08 8.36 10.22
N VAL A 114 14.49 7.32 9.65
CA VAL A 114 13.84 7.34 8.33
C VAL A 114 12.34 7.19 8.52
N ALA A 115 11.54 7.91 7.76
CA ALA A 115 10.09 7.75 7.80
C ALA A 115 9.53 7.46 6.41
N THR A 116 8.84 6.32 6.25
CA THR A 116 8.07 6.07 5.03
C THR A 116 6.75 6.82 5.07
N ILE A 117 6.43 7.53 4.01
CA ILE A 117 5.13 8.14 3.75
C ILE A 117 4.56 7.49 2.49
N HIS A 118 3.54 6.65 2.66
CA HIS A 118 2.92 5.94 1.53
C HIS A 118 2.11 6.89 0.65
N HIS A 119 1.35 7.78 1.26
CA HIS A 119 0.65 8.90 0.64
C HIS A 119 0.16 9.88 1.70
N PRO A 120 -0.01 11.16 1.38
CA PRO A 120 -0.65 12.12 2.27
C PRO A 120 -2.13 11.81 2.48
N ILE A 121 -2.57 11.67 3.73
CA ILE A 121 -3.98 11.42 4.10
C ILE A 121 -4.83 12.71 3.98
N THR A 122 -4.25 13.80 3.53
CA THR A 122 -4.94 15.09 3.31
C THR A 122 -6.05 14.97 2.27
N ARG A 123 -5.86 14.14 1.23
CA ARG A 123 -6.85 13.88 0.21
C ARG A 123 -8.06 13.13 0.76
N ASP A 124 -7.83 12.12 1.59
CA ASP A 124 -8.90 11.39 2.29
C ASP A 124 -9.72 12.33 3.18
N ARG A 125 -9.04 13.24 3.90
CA ARG A 125 -9.71 14.28 4.68
C ARG A 125 -10.58 15.18 3.82
N GLN A 126 -10.07 15.62 2.66
CA GLN A 126 -10.82 16.50 1.77
C GLN A 126 -12.09 15.81 1.27
N LEU A 127 -11.98 14.57 0.80
CA LEU A 127 -13.12 13.79 0.35
C LEU A 127 -14.15 13.55 1.46
N ALA A 128 -13.69 13.25 2.68
CA ALA A 128 -14.58 13.10 3.82
C ALA A 128 -15.30 14.42 4.18
N LEU A 129 -14.64 15.58 3.97
CA LEU A 129 -15.24 16.89 4.16
C LEU A 129 -16.27 17.22 3.07
N ASP A 130 -16.00 16.82 1.82
CA ASP A 130 -16.90 17.06 0.68
C ASP A 130 -18.14 16.15 0.74
N ALA A 131 -17.99 14.93 1.26
CA ALA A 131 -19.08 14.00 1.50
C ALA A 131 -19.88 14.26 2.79
N ALA A 132 -19.44 15.22 3.63
CA ALA A 132 -20.07 15.49 4.92
C ALA A 132 -21.46 16.14 4.73
N PRO A 133 -22.53 15.54 5.32
CA PRO A 133 -23.89 16.00 5.12
C PRO A 133 -24.20 17.36 5.75
N ASP A 134 -23.48 17.72 6.82
CA ASP A 134 -23.70 18.95 7.58
C ASP A 134 -22.43 19.48 8.24
N TRP A 135 -22.52 20.66 8.86
CA TRP A 135 -21.37 21.30 9.53
C TRP A 135 -20.87 20.53 10.76
N ARG A 136 -21.73 19.79 11.46
CA ARG A 136 -21.37 18.99 12.65
C ARG A 136 -20.49 17.81 12.22
N PHE A 137 -20.90 17.15 11.14
CA PHE A 137 -20.12 16.06 10.58
C PHE A 137 -18.76 16.57 10.05
N ARG A 138 -18.74 17.76 9.39
CA ARG A 138 -17.47 18.41 8.98
C ARG A 138 -16.54 18.70 10.17
N LEU A 139 -17.10 19.09 11.31
CA LEU A 139 -16.32 19.31 12.54
C LEU A 139 -15.71 17.99 13.05
N LEU A 140 -16.50 16.91 13.05
CA LEU A 140 -16.00 15.58 13.42
C LEU A 140 -14.90 15.09 12.47
N VAL A 141 -15.04 15.26 11.16
CA VAL A 141 -13.99 14.93 10.18
C VAL A 141 -12.71 15.72 10.45
N ARG A 142 -12.81 17.02 10.71
CA ARG A 142 -11.66 17.85 11.08
C ARG A 142 -11.02 17.40 12.39
N ARG A 143 -11.83 17.06 13.38
CA ARG A 143 -11.36 16.58 14.68
C ARG A 143 -10.66 15.24 14.58
N TRP A 144 -11.21 14.30 13.81
CA TRP A 144 -10.60 13.03 13.50
C TRP A 144 -9.21 13.21 12.87
N HIS A 145 -9.12 14.02 11.80
CA HIS A 145 -7.89 14.23 11.04
C HIS A 145 -6.92 15.25 11.67
N ASN A 146 -7.13 15.67 12.92
CA ASN A 146 -6.24 16.64 13.56
C ASN A 146 -4.79 16.15 13.71
N PHE A 147 -4.56 14.83 13.74
CA PHE A 147 -3.23 14.21 13.74
C PHE A 147 -2.39 14.60 12.53
N LEU A 148 -3.00 14.93 11.40
CA LEU A 148 -2.30 15.40 10.19
C LEU A 148 -1.48 16.66 10.44
N ASN A 149 -1.91 17.54 11.34
CA ASN A 149 -1.13 18.72 11.69
C ASN A 149 0.20 18.36 12.36
N MET A 150 0.23 17.27 13.13
CA MET A 150 1.47 16.70 13.67
C MET A 150 2.30 16.07 12.56
N GLN A 151 1.70 15.22 11.73
CA GLN A 151 2.40 14.53 10.64
C GLN A 151 3.09 15.52 9.70
N ILE A 152 2.39 16.58 9.26
CA ILE A 152 2.95 17.64 8.42
C ILE A 152 4.11 18.37 9.10
N LYS A 153 3.98 18.69 10.41
CA LYS A 153 5.04 19.37 11.16
C LYS A 153 6.27 18.51 11.35
N VAL A 154 6.08 17.21 11.55
CA VAL A 154 7.17 16.25 11.75
C VAL A 154 7.88 15.96 10.45
N SER A 155 7.13 15.66 9.37
CA SER A 155 7.71 15.35 8.06
C SER A 155 8.59 16.49 7.52
N ARG A 156 8.19 17.74 7.70
CA ARG A 156 9.03 18.91 7.31
C ARG A 156 10.35 19.03 8.08
N LYS A 157 10.49 18.35 9.20
CA LYS A 157 11.67 18.48 10.10
C LYS A 157 12.54 17.24 10.08
N LEU A 158 12.02 16.09 9.69
CA LEU A 158 12.82 14.88 9.52
C LEU A 158 13.77 15.06 8.35
N ARG A 159 14.99 14.51 8.48
CA ARG A 159 16.02 14.60 7.45
C ARG A 159 15.78 13.60 6.32
N HIS A 160 15.22 12.43 6.64
CA HIS A 160 15.13 11.31 5.73
C HIS A 160 13.70 10.79 5.64
N ILE A 161 13.10 10.96 4.47
CA ILE A 161 11.77 10.48 4.15
C ILE A 161 11.89 9.53 2.97
N VAL A 162 11.24 8.38 3.08
CA VAL A 162 11.06 7.43 1.98
C VAL A 162 9.63 7.52 1.50
N THR A 163 9.43 7.45 0.20
CA THR A 163 8.10 7.31 -0.40
C THR A 163 8.07 6.19 -1.42
N VAL A 164 6.86 5.75 -1.78
CA VAL A 164 6.63 4.50 -2.50
C VAL A 164 6.30 4.68 -3.98
N SER A 165 6.14 5.91 -4.45
CA SER A 165 5.87 6.23 -5.85
C SER A 165 6.24 7.68 -6.17
N ARG A 166 6.48 7.98 -7.45
CA ARG A 166 6.68 9.36 -7.92
C ARG A 166 5.45 10.24 -7.71
N GLN A 167 4.26 9.64 -7.79
CA GLN A 167 3.04 10.38 -7.49
C GLN A 167 2.97 10.75 -6.00
N SER A 168 3.25 9.81 -5.10
CA SER A 168 3.31 10.12 -3.66
C SER A 168 4.39 11.15 -3.31
N GLU A 169 5.54 11.13 -3.99
CA GLU A 169 6.59 12.14 -3.86
C GLU A 169 6.04 13.55 -4.17
N ARG A 170 5.37 13.72 -5.33
CA ARG A 170 4.74 14.99 -5.72
C ARG A 170 3.71 15.44 -4.68
N ASP A 171 2.84 14.53 -4.26
CA ASP A 171 1.79 14.84 -3.28
C ASP A 171 2.37 15.23 -1.91
N ILE A 172 3.47 14.60 -1.48
CA ILE A 172 4.16 14.94 -0.22
C ILE A 172 4.76 16.35 -0.31
N ILE A 173 5.41 16.69 -1.43
CA ILE A 173 5.97 18.02 -1.65
C ILE A 173 4.85 19.06 -1.63
N GLU A 174 3.79 18.85 -2.39
CA GLU A 174 2.70 19.82 -2.54
C GLU A 174 1.87 19.99 -1.26
N GLN A 175 1.50 18.89 -0.62
CA GLN A 175 0.52 18.90 0.45
C GLN A 175 1.14 18.99 1.85
N PHE A 176 2.30 18.38 2.04
CA PHE A 176 3.02 18.45 3.32
C PHE A 176 4.08 19.56 3.31
N GLY A 177 4.55 20.01 2.14
CA GLY A 177 5.61 21.02 2.00
C GLY A 177 6.95 20.50 2.52
N VAL A 178 7.25 19.24 2.26
CA VAL A 178 8.54 18.61 2.50
C VAL A 178 9.47 19.01 1.37
N ALA A 179 10.73 19.30 1.69
CA ALA A 179 11.72 19.66 0.68
C ALA A 179 12.10 18.42 -0.16
N PRO A 180 12.21 18.54 -1.49
CA PRO A 180 12.49 17.41 -2.38
C PRO A 180 13.75 16.61 -2.00
N GLU A 181 14.78 17.29 -1.53
CA GLU A 181 16.05 16.71 -1.10
C GLU A 181 15.96 15.82 0.14
N GLN A 182 14.86 15.89 0.90
CA GLN A 182 14.58 15.02 2.04
C GLN A 182 13.93 13.70 1.62
N ILE A 183 13.46 13.59 0.36
CA ILE A 183 12.64 12.48 -0.10
C ILE A 183 13.46 11.53 -0.96
N HIS A 184 13.45 10.25 -0.58
CA HIS A 184 14.05 9.16 -1.34
C HIS A 184 12.96 8.20 -1.80
N LEU A 185 13.00 7.82 -3.10
CA LEU A 185 12.01 6.93 -3.68
C LEU A 185 12.45 5.47 -3.53
N VAL A 186 11.65 4.68 -2.82
CA VAL A 186 11.76 3.22 -2.76
C VAL A 186 10.38 2.63 -3.03
N TYR A 187 10.18 2.05 -4.19
CA TYR A 187 8.92 1.39 -4.52
C TYR A 187 8.56 0.28 -3.53
N ASN A 188 7.27 0.12 -3.24
CA ASN A 188 6.82 -1.05 -2.48
C ASN A 188 7.12 -2.35 -3.23
N GLY A 189 7.39 -3.40 -2.46
CA GLY A 189 7.47 -4.74 -2.99
C GLY A 189 6.10 -5.42 -3.08
N ILE A 190 5.98 -6.34 -4.01
CA ILE A 190 4.92 -7.34 -4.09
C ILE A 190 5.55 -8.68 -3.69
N ASP A 191 4.81 -9.48 -2.93
CA ASP A 191 5.26 -10.82 -2.56
C ASP A 191 5.05 -11.77 -3.74
N THR A 192 6.11 -11.96 -4.53
CA THR A 192 6.08 -12.79 -5.74
C THR A 192 6.10 -14.29 -5.47
N GLU A 193 6.28 -14.71 -4.22
CA GLU A 193 6.14 -16.10 -3.78
C GLU A 193 4.66 -16.42 -3.54
N ILE A 194 3.96 -15.57 -2.79
CA ILE A 194 2.53 -15.68 -2.52
C ILE A 194 1.72 -15.40 -3.79
N PHE A 195 1.93 -14.21 -4.39
CA PHE A 195 1.27 -13.81 -5.63
C PHE A 195 2.07 -14.34 -6.82
N SER A 196 1.73 -15.53 -7.27
CA SER A 196 2.41 -16.22 -8.37
C SER A 196 1.43 -16.94 -9.29
N PRO A 197 1.76 -17.15 -10.56
CA PRO A 197 0.95 -17.93 -11.48
C PRO A 197 0.80 -19.37 -11.01
N ASN A 198 -0.33 -20.00 -11.35
CA ASN A 198 -0.53 -21.43 -11.13
C ASN A 198 -1.30 -22.04 -12.30
N ASN A 199 -0.63 -22.85 -13.09
CA ASN A 199 -1.20 -23.48 -14.30
C ASN A 199 -2.35 -24.48 -14.01
N LYS A 200 -2.53 -24.87 -12.72
CA LYS A 200 -3.66 -25.74 -12.30
C LYS A 200 -4.95 -24.94 -12.14
N VAL A 201 -4.87 -23.63 -11.97
CA VAL A 201 -6.04 -22.75 -11.86
C VAL A 201 -6.41 -22.27 -13.24
N GLN A 202 -7.56 -22.73 -13.74
CA GLN A 202 -8.07 -22.29 -15.03
C GLN A 202 -8.71 -20.91 -14.91
N ARG A 203 -8.44 -20.04 -15.88
CA ARG A 203 -9.15 -18.76 -15.99
C ARG A 203 -10.61 -19.02 -16.35
N GLN A 204 -11.49 -18.34 -15.65
CA GLN A 204 -12.92 -18.42 -15.92
C GLN A 204 -13.25 -17.44 -17.05
N PRO A 205 -13.82 -17.94 -18.16
CA PRO A 205 -14.19 -17.09 -19.28
C PRO A 205 -15.08 -15.95 -18.83
N LEU A 206 -14.89 -14.76 -19.41
CA LEU A 206 -15.70 -13.58 -19.17
C LEU A 206 -15.81 -13.16 -17.70
N ARG A 207 -14.78 -13.43 -16.87
CA ARG A 207 -14.72 -12.94 -15.48
C ARG A 207 -13.80 -11.75 -15.34
N ILE A 208 -14.37 -10.60 -14.98
CA ILE A 208 -13.63 -9.46 -14.47
C ILE A 208 -13.52 -9.59 -12.95
N MET A 209 -12.38 -9.22 -12.38
CA MET A 209 -12.18 -9.11 -10.94
C MET A 209 -11.74 -7.70 -10.57
N THR A 210 -12.15 -7.23 -9.41
CA THR A 210 -11.63 -6.02 -8.78
C THR A 210 -11.55 -6.17 -7.26
N THR A 211 -10.61 -5.49 -6.63
CA THR A 211 -10.56 -5.33 -5.17
C THR A 211 -11.04 -3.93 -4.82
N SER A 212 -12.21 -3.85 -4.23
CA SER A 212 -12.82 -2.57 -3.89
C SER A 212 -13.81 -2.71 -2.74
N SER A 213 -13.62 -1.96 -1.67
CA SER A 213 -14.69 -1.84 -0.69
C SER A 213 -15.81 -0.98 -1.27
N ALA A 214 -17.05 -1.45 -1.15
CA ALA A 214 -18.20 -0.69 -1.60
C ALA A 214 -18.29 0.66 -0.88
N ASP A 215 -18.83 1.64 -1.60
CA ASP A 215 -19.01 3.02 -1.11
C ASP A 215 -17.70 3.75 -0.75
N GLN A 216 -16.55 3.32 -1.30
CA GLN A 216 -15.31 4.08 -1.32
C GLN A 216 -15.14 4.74 -2.70
N PRO A 217 -15.48 6.02 -2.88
CA PRO A 217 -15.48 6.69 -4.19
C PRO A 217 -14.12 6.61 -4.90
N LEU A 218 -13.02 6.71 -4.13
CA LEU A 218 -11.66 6.65 -4.67
C LEU A 218 -11.32 5.34 -5.37
N LYS A 219 -11.97 4.23 -5.04
CA LYS A 219 -11.72 2.92 -5.65
C LYS A 219 -12.42 2.73 -7.01
N GLY A 220 -13.25 3.71 -7.44
CA GLY A 220 -13.81 3.75 -8.79
C GLY A 220 -14.80 2.62 -9.13
N LEU A 221 -15.34 1.89 -8.12
CA LEU A 221 -16.28 0.78 -8.38
C LEU A 221 -17.49 1.23 -9.20
N GLY A 222 -18.00 2.44 -8.96
CA GLY A 222 -19.11 3.00 -9.74
C GLY A 222 -18.80 3.16 -11.22
N VAL A 223 -17.55 3.54 -11.55
CA VAL A 223 -17.08 3.64 -12.96
C VAL A 223 -17.04 2.26 -13.61
N LEU A 224 -16.55 1.25 -12.87
CA LEU A 224 -16.51 -0.12 -13.36
C LEU A 224 -17.92 -0.69 -13.58
N LEU A 225 -18.88 -0.43 -12.68
CA LEU A 225 -20.26 -0.87 -12.86
C LEU A 225 -20.91 -0.23 -14.09
N GLN A 226 -20.64 1.04 -14.38
CA GLN A 226 -21.10 1.69 -15.62
C GLN A 226 -20.47 1.05 -16.87
N ALA A 227 -19.16 0.76 -16.84
CA ALA A 227 -18.46 0.05 -17.91
C ALA A 227 -19.04 -1.36 -18.13
N MET A 228 -19.34 -2.09 -17.05
CA MET A 228 -19.98 -3.41 -17.09
C MET A 228 -21.34 -3.40 -17.78
N ALA A 229 -22.16 -2.38 -17.52
CA ALA A 229 -23.50 -2.27 -18.13
C ALA A 229 -23.41 -2.24 -19.68
N GLY A 230 -22.48 -1.45 -20.23
CA GLY A 230 -22.25 -1.42 -21.68
C GLY A 230 -21.59 -2.69 -22.23
N LEU A 231 -20.68 -3.30 -21.48
CA LEU A 231 -20.03 -4.54 -21.90
C LEU A 231 -20.98 -5.74 -21.98
N ARG A 232 -22.00 -5.83 -21.15
CA ARG A 232 -22.95 -6.93 -21.15
C ARG A 232 -23.85 -6.98 -22.41
N GLU A 233 -23.97 -5.90 -23.15
CA GLU A 233 -24.60 -5.92 -24.48
C GLU A 233 -23.82 -6.78 -25.46
N ARG A 234 -22.49 -6.82 -25.33
CA ARG A 234 -21.58 -7.62 -26.20
C ARG A 234 -21.25 -8.98 -25.58
N PHE A 235 -21.23 -9.07 -24.27
CA PHE A 235 -20.87 -10.26 -23.48
C PHE A 235 -21.97 -10.52 -22.43
N PRO A 236 -23.11 -11.12 -22.80
CA PRO A 236 -24.24 -11.30 -21.86
C PRO A 236 -23.91 -12.12 -20.61
N GLU A 237 -22.95 -13.05 -20.73
CA GLU A 237 -22.48 -13.92 -19.62
C GLU A 237 -21.34 -13.29 -18.79
N LEU A 238 -21.04 -12.01 -19.02
CA LEU A 238 -19.96 -11.32 -18.30
C LEU A 238 -20.28 -11.22 -16.81
N GLU A 239 -19.34 -11.66 -15.99
CA GLU A 239 -19.41 -11.62 -14.53
C GLU A 239 -18.36 -10.67 -13.95
N LEU A 240 -18.71 -10.01 -12.86
CA LEU A 240 -17.78 -9.23 -12.04
C LEU A 240 -17.68 -9.82 -10.63
N LEU A 241 -16.46 -10.20 -10.26
CA LEU A 241 -16.14 -10.55 -8.87
C LEU A 241 -15.52 -9.34 -8.17
N VAL A 242 -16.16 -8.88 -7.11
CA VAL A 242 -15.67 -7.79 -6.26
C VAL A 242 -15.17 -8.36 -4.94
N VAL A 243 -13.87 -8.31 -4.69
CA VAL A 243 -13.31 -8.60 -3.38
C VAL A 243 -13.48 -7.38 -2.50
N GLY A 244 -14.50 -7.42 -1.67
CA GLY A 244 -14.93 -6.33 -0.80
C GLY A 244 -16.33 -6.59 -0.25
N ARG A 245 -16.77 -5.72 0.66
CA ARG A 245 -18.08 -5.88 1.31
C ARG A 245 -19.08 -4.91 0.70
N LEU A 246 -20.22 -5.43 0.24
CA LEU A 246 -21.35 -4.59 -0.16
C LEU A 246 -22.05 -4.02 1.08
N ARG A 247 -22.29 -2.71 1.09
CA ARG A 247 -23.05 -2.04 2.15
C ARG A 247 -24.54 -2.01 1.78
N LYS A 248 -25.36 -2.62 2.62
CA LYS A 248 -26.84 -2.59 2.48
C LYS A 248 -27.36 -1.15 2.50
N GLY A 249 -28.20 -0.80 1.54
CA GLY A 249 -28.75 0.57 1.40
C GLY A 249 -27.73 1.60 0.88
N GLY A 250 -26.51 1.18 0.56
CA GLY A 250 -25.43 2.04 0.09
C GLY A 250 -25.59 2.53 -1.36
N ALA A 251 -24.70 3.42 -1.78
CA ALA A 251 -24.71 3.97 -3.13
C ALA A 251 -24.43 2.89 -4.19
N THR A 252 -23.52 1.96 -3.88
CA THR A 252 -23.18 0.84 -4.78
C THR A 252 -24.37 -0.09 -5.01
N GLU A 253 -25.12 -0.46 -3.97
CA GLU A 253 -26.32 -1.32 -4.12
C GLU A 253 -27.39 -0.64 -4.98
N LYS A 254 -27.64 0.66 -4.75
CA LYS A 254 -28.59 1.45 -5.58
C LYS A 254 -28.14 1.53 -7.04
N LEU A 255 -26.82 1.67 -7.28
CA LEU A 255 -26.28 1.70 -8.65
C LEU A 255 -26.41 0.35 -9.34
N LEU A 256 -26.18 -0.77 -8.66
CA LEU A 256 -26.40 -2.12 -9.18
C LEU A 256 -27.85 -2.31 -9.62
N GLN A 257 -28.82 -1.88 -8.78
CA GLN A 257 -30.22 -1.94 -9.12
C GLN A 257 -30.58 -1.09 -10.35
N LYS A 258 -30.08 0.16 -10.39
CA LYS A 258 -30.30 1.07 -11.51
C LYS A 258 -29.75 0.53 -12.83
N LEU A 259 -28.65 -0.20 -12.80
CA LEU A 259 -27.97 -0.76 -13.98
C LEU A 259 -28.40 -2.21 -14.30
N ASN A 260 -29.30 -2.81 -13.51
CA ASN A 260 -29.73 -4.21 -13.64
C ASN A 260 -28.55 -5.22 -13.63
N LEU A 261 -27.60 -5.03 -12.71
CA LEU A 261 -26.38 -5.83 -12.60
C LEU A 261 -26.36 -6.79 -11.40
N GLN A 262 -27.45 -6.94 -10.66
CA GLN A 262 -27.49 -7.71 -9.41
C GLN A 262 -27.04 -9.18 -9.61
N ASP A 263 -27.44 -9.79 -10.73
CA ASP A 263 -27.14 -11.18 -11.06
C ASP A 263 -25.75 -11.38 -11.69
N ALA A 264 -25.11 -10.28 -12.09
CA ALA A 264 -23.81 -10.31 -12.77
C ALA A 264 -22.63 -9.91 -11.85
N VAL A 265 -22.92 -9.44 -10.62
CA VAL A 265 -21.89 -8.94 -9.70
C VAL A 265 -21.93 -9.70 -8.39
N GLN A 266 -20.84 -10.40 -8.11
CA GLN A 266 -20.64 -11.13 -6.87
C GLN A 266 -19.68 -10.37 -5.95
N PHE A 267 -20.05 -10.24 -4.67
CA PHE A 267 -19.19 -9.69 -3.62
C PHE A 267 -18.68 -10.80 -2.71
N VAL A 268 -17.38 -10.82 -2.44
CA VAL A 268 -16.74 -11.72 -1.48
C VAL A 268 -15.92 -10.90 -0.47
N SER A 269 -15.97 -11.28 0.80
CA SER A 269 -15.23 -10.59 1.86
C SER A 269 -14.86 -11.55 2.99
N GLY A 270 -13.81 -11.25 3.75
CA GLY A 270 -13.32 -12.13 4.81
C GLY A 270 -12.66 -13.40 4.27
N ILE A 271 -12.13 -13.32 3.06
CA ILE A 271 -11.40 -14.40 2.39
C ILE A 271 -9.94 -14.45 2.85
N SER A 272 -9.34 -15.63 2.76
CA SER A 272 -7.92 -15.85 3.01
C SER A 272 -7.05 -15.27 1.88
N ASN A 273 -5.74 -15.12 2.15
CA ASN A 273 -4.78 -14.75 1.11
C ASN A 273 -4.73 -15.76 -0.04
N GLU A 274 -4.87 -17.05 0.25
CA GLU A 274 -4.91 -18.09 -0.77
C GLU A 274 -6.12 -17.96 -1.68
N GLU A 275 -7.30 -17.68 -1.12
CA GLU A 275 -8.51 -17.42 -1.89
C GLU A 275 -8.37 -16.17 -2.74
N LEU A 276 -7.80 -15.08 -2.21
CA LEU A 276 -7.51 -13.87 -2.97
C LEU A 276 -6.60 -14.14 -4.16
N VAL A 277 -5.51 -14.85 -3.95
CA VAL A 277 -4.55 -15.24 -5.00
C VAL A 277 -5.24 -16.09 -6.08
N ASN A 278 -6.10 -17.05 -5.67
CA ASN A 278 -6.84 -17.88 -6.62
C ASN A 278 -7.89 -17.08 -7.41
N HIS A 279 -8.47 -16.04 -6.83
CA HIS A 279 -9.34 -15.12 -7.55
C HIS A 279 -8.57 -14.32 -8.61
N TYR A 280 -7.37 -13.82 -8.30
CA TYR A 280 -6.51 -13.18 -9.30
C TYR A 280 -6.15 -14.14 -10.42
N ARG A 281 -5.73 -15.38 -10.12
CA ARG A 281 -5.36 -16.41 -11.09
C ARG A 281 -6.51 -16.79 -12.00
N SER A 282 -7.72 -16.86 -11.47
CA SER A 282 -8.92 -17.29 -12.20
C SER A 282 -9.61 -16.16 -13.00
N ALA A 283 -9.25 -14.92 -12.81
CA ALA A 283 -9.81 -13.80 -13.56
C ALA A 283 -9.34 -13.78 -15.03
N THR A 284 -10.23 -13.51 -15.96
CA THR A 284 -9.85 -13.20 -17.35
C THR A 284 -9.10 -11.88 -17.42
N VAL A 285 -9.55 -10.90 -16.64
CA VAL A 285 -8.91 -9.58 -16.51
C VAL A 285 -9.20 -8.99 -15.12
N VAL A 286 -8.22 -8.30 -14.56
CA VAL A 286 -8.39 -7.54 -13.31
C VAL A 286 -8.51 -6.07 -13.64
N ALA A 287 -9.57 -5.44 -13.14
CA ALA A 287 -9.83 -4.01 -13.29
C ALA A 287 -9.41 -3.25 -12.03
N CYS A 288 -8.59 -2.21 -12.21
CA CYS A 288 -8.16 -1.29 -11.15
C CYS A 288 -8.61 0.14 -11.51
N PRO A 289 -9.92 0.46 -11.39
CA PRO A 289 -10.50 1.72 -11.88
C PRO A 289 -10.37 2.88 -10.90
N SER A 290 -9.40 2.81 -9.97
CA SER A 290 -9.27 3.78 -8.87
C SER A 290 -9.07 5.21 -9.39
N LEU A 291 -9.73 6.17 -8.76
CA LEU A 291 -9.53 7.59 -9.05
C LEU A 291 -8.21 8.11 -8.46
N TYR A 292 -7.67 7.39 -7.49
CA TYR A 292 -6.36 7.65 -6.90
C TYR A 292 -5.83 6.43 -6.16
N GLU A 293 -4.54 6.14 -6.34
CA GLU A 293 -3.76 5.16 -5.58
C GLU A 293 -2.38 5.73 -5.23
N GLY A 294 -1.95 5.52 -4.00
CA GLY A 294 -0.59 5.89 -3.58
C GLY A 294 0.49 4.99 -4.18
N PHE A 295 0.13 3.73 -4.46
CA PHE A 295 1.00 2.77 -5.15
C PHE A 295 0.21 1.89 -6.13
N GLY A 296 -0.82 1.18 -5.67
CA GLY A 296 -1.62 0.27 -6.50
C GLY A 296 -1.25 -1.20 -6.26
N LEU A 297 -1.14 -1.62 -4.99
CA LEU A 297 -0.87 -3.02 -4.63
C LEU A 297 -1.77 -4.01 -5.37
N PRO A 298 -3.11 -3.81 -5.49
CA PRO A 298 -3.95 -4.77 -6.20
C PRO A 298 -3.58 -4.97 -7.67
N ALA A 299 -3.13 -3.93 -8.36
CA ALA A 299 -2.66 -4.06 -9.74
C ALA A 299 -1.36 -4.89 -9.79
N GLY A 300 -0.42 -4.61 -8.89
CA GLY A 300 0.83 -5.35 -8.79
C GLY A 300 0.62 -6.83 -8.41
N GLU A 301 -0.26 -7.12 -7.46
CA GLU A 301 -0.64 -8.47 -7.04
C GLU A 301 -1.27 -9.27 -8.20
N ALA A 302 -2.18 -8.66 -8.95
CA ALA A 302 -2.78 -9.26 -10.12
C ALA A 302 -1.74 -9.58 -11.20
N MET A 303 -0.87 -8.61 -11.53
CA MET A 303 0.23 -8.79 -12.47
C MET A 303 1.20 -9.89 -12.00
N ALA A 304 1.52 -9.93 -10.71
CA ALA A 304 2.35 -10.99 -10.12
C ALA A 304 1.74 -12.38 -10.28
N CYS A 305 0.40 -12.50 -10.23
CA CYS A 305 -0.33 -13.73 -10.51
C CYS A 305 -0.43 -14.05 -12.03
N GLY A 306 0.13 -13.22 -12.90
CA GLY A 306 0.03 -13.34 -14.34
C GLY A 306 -1.34 -12.97 -14.91
N ALA A 307 -2.19 -12.27 -14.16
CA ALA A 307 -3.48 -11.79 -14.63
C ALA A 307 -3.30 -10.53 -15.50
N PRO A 308 -4.01 -10.42 -16.65
CA PRO A 308 -4.07 -9.16 -17.39
C PRO A 308 -4.68 -8.05 -16.54
N VAL A 309 -4.13 -6.84 -16.62
CA VAL A 309 -4.61 -5.70 -15.85
C VAL A 309 -5.05 -4.56 -16.75
N VAL A 310 -6.26 -4.05 -16.51
CA VAL A 310 -6.73 -2.77 -17.04
C VAL A 310 -6.88 -1.82 -15.84
N SER A 311 -6.18 -0.71 -15.84
CA SER A 311 -6.22 0.27 -14.77
C SER A 311 -6.59 1.65 -15.27
N SER A 312 -7.01 2.51 -14.35
CA SER A 312 -7.03 3.96 -14.60
C SER A 312 -5.61 4.54 -14.48
N ASP A 313 -5.48 5.81 -14.89
CA ASP A 313 -4.29 6.64 -14.63
C ASP A 313 -4.31 7.30 -13.25
N GLY A 314 -5.17 6.83 -12.34
CA GLY A 314 -5.36 7.39 -10.99
C GLY A 314 -4.13 7.20 -10.09
N GLY A 315 -3.42 8.29 -9.83
CA GLY A 315 -2.26 8.29 -8.92
C GLY A 315 -1.06 7.53 -9.46
N ALA A 316 -0.55 6.56 -8.71
CA ALA A 316 0.64 5.79 -9.07
C ALA A 316 0.37 4.56 -9.95
N LEU A 317 -0.88 4.28 -10.33
CA LEU A 317 -1.21 3.12 -11.17
C LEU A 317 -0.41 3.03 -12.47
N PRO A 318 -0.18 4.14 -13.23
CA PRO A 318 0.65 4.09 -14.42
C PRO A 318 2.11 3.68 -14.14
N GLU A 319 2.63 4.00 -12.95
CA GLU A 319 4.00 3.62 -12.57
C GLU A 319 4.13 2.11 -12.36
N VAL A 320 3.10 1.48 -11.77
CA VAL A 320 3.08 0.04 -11.49
C VAL A 320 2.73 -0.74 -12.75
N VAL A 321 1.66 -0.36 -13.44
CA VAL A 321 1.15 -1.09 -14.62
C VAL A 321 2.04 -0.88 -15.83
N GLY A 322 2.44 0.34 -16.14
CA GLY A 322 3.30 0.69 -17.27
C GLY A 322 2.75 0.16 -18.59
N ASP A 323 3.65 -0.35 -19.37
CA ASP A 323 3.39 -0.95 -20.71
C ASP A 323 2.92 -2.42 -20.66
N ALA A 324 2.93 -3.04 -19.50
CA ALA A 324 2.50 -4.43 -19.31
C ALA A 324 0.99 -4.59 -19.04
N GLY A 325 0.23 -3.51 -19.05
CA GLY A 325 -1.22 -3.47 -18.93
C GLY A 325 -1.82 -2.36 -19.79
N ILE A 326 -3.14 -2.18 -19.70
CA ILE A 326 -3.83 -1.05 -20.36
C ILE A 326 -4.19 -0.01 -19.32
N VAL A 327 -3.77 1.24 -19.56
CA VAL A 327 -4.08 2.37 -18.70
C VAL A 327 -5.07 3.29 -19.44
N VAL A 328 -6.17 3.66 -18.74
CA VAL A 328 -7.23 4.51 -19.27
C VAL A 328 -7.44 5.74 -18.38
N PRO A 329 -8.07 6.83 -18.84
CA PRO A 329 -8.36 7.98 -18.00
C PRO A 329 -9.22 7.62 -16.77
N ALA A 330 -8.85 8.13 -15.60
CA ALA A 330 -9.60 7.91 -14.37
C ALA A 330 -11.01 8.53 -14.46
N GLY A 331 -12.02 7.76 -14.09
CA GLY A 331 -13.42 8.19 -14.14
C GLY A 331 -14.10 7.98 -15.50
N ASP A 332 -13.37 7.58 -16.54
CA ASP A 332 -13.93 7.32 -17.86
C ASP A 332 -14.42 5.86 -18.00
N SER A 333 -15.73 5.65 -17.81
CA SER A 333 -16.34 4.34 -17.92
C SER A 333 -16.36 3.79 -19.36
N ASN A 334 -16.36 4.66 -20.37
CA ASN A 334 -16.37 4.23 -21.79
C ASN A 334 -14.99 3.73 -22.20
N ALA A 335 -13.92 4.49 -21.89
CA ALA A 335 -12.55 4.05 -22.12
C ALA A 335 -12.23 2.74 -21.37
N LEU A 336 -12.73 2.61 -20.14
CA LEU A 336 -12.60 1.39 -19.34
C LEU A 336 -13.33 0.21 -20.01
N ALA A 337 -14.55 0.41 -20.49
CA ALA A 337 -15.32 -0.62 -21.18
C ALA A 337 -14.63 -1.06 -22.49
N GLU A 338 -14.13 -0.13 -23.27
CA GLU A 338 -13.40 -0.44 -24.50
C GLU A 338 -12.14 -1.29 -24.21
N ALA A 339 -11.31 -0.86 -23.25
CA ALA A 339 -10.10 -1.57 -22.86
C ALA A 339 -10.39 -2.98 -22.33
N LEU A 340 -11.36 -3.12 -21.42
CA LEU A 340 -11.81 -4.41 -20.92
C LEU A 340 -12.34 -5.30 -22.03
N GLY A 341 -13.16 -4.75 -22.94
CA GLY A 341 -13.75 -5.47 -24.07
C GLY A 341 -12.68 -6.02 -25.05
N ARG A 342 -11.59 -5.29 -25.26
CA ARG A 342 -10.44 -5.76 -26.04
C ARG A 342 -9.77 -6.96 -25.38
N VAL A 343 -9.50 -6.90 -24.08
CA VAL A 343 -8.86 -8.00 -23.34
C VAL A 343 -9.78 -9.22 -23.26
N LEU A 344 -11.08 -9.03 -23.03
CA LEU A 344 -12.06 -10.14 -22.99
C LEU A 344 -12.15 -10.91 -24.32
N ALA A 345 -12.01 -10.22 -25.45
CA ALA A 345 -12.14 -10.80 -26.79
C ALA A 345 -10.87 -11.49 -27.31
N ASP A 346 -9.70 -11.19 -26.75
CA ASP A 346 -8.40 -11.60 -27.32
C ASP A 346 -7.56 -12.40 -26.32
N LYS A 347 -7.54 -13.74 -26.53
CA LYS A 347 -6.77 -14.66 -25.68
C LYS A 347 -5.24 -14.49 -25.83
N SER A 348 -4.76 -14.04 -27.01
CA SER A 348 -3.33 -13.77 -27.20
C SER A 348 -2.91 -12.57 -26.38
N LEU A 349 -3.68 -11.49 -26.46
CA LEU A 349 -3.47 -10.30 -25.64
C LEU A 349 -3.48 -10.63 -24.15
N GLN A 350 -4.41 -11.50 -23.70
CA GLN A 350 -4.44 -11.95 -22.28
C GLN A 350 -3.14 -12.67 -21.89
N ALA A 351 -2.61 -13.53 -22.74
CA ALA A 351 -1.39 -14.27 -22.47
C ALA A 351 -0.18 -13.33 -22.42
N ASP A 352 -0.07 -12.44 -23.39
CA ASP A 352 1.02 -11.47 -23.50
C ASP A 352 1.05 -10.49 -22.31
N MET A 353 -0.10 -9.91 -21.96
CA MET A 353 -0.24 -9.03 -20.81
C MET A 353 0.10 -9.77 -19.50
N GLY A 354 -0.35 -11.00 -19.35
CA GLY A 354 -0.05 -11.81 -18.18
C GLY A 354 1.45 -12.08 -18.00
N ALA A 355 2.13 -12.45 -19.08
CA ALA A 355 3.57 -12.70 -19.08
C ALA A 355 4.39 -11.42 -18.82
N GLN A 356 4.07 -10.34 -19.52
CA GLN A 356 4.76 -9.05 -19.36
C GLN A 356 4.51 -8.47 -17.96
N GLY A 357 3.27 -8.60 -17.45
CA GLY A 357 2.91 -8.16 -16.12
C GLY A 357 3.74 -8.86 -15.04
N ARG A 358 3.83 -10.19 -15.09
CA ARG A 358 4.65 -10.99 -14.16
C ARG A 358 6.11 -10.56 -14.21
N ALA A 359 6.70 -10.51 -15.40
CA ALA A 359 8.10 -10.12 -15.58
C ALA A 359 8.38 -8.70 -15.03
N ARG A 360 7.44 -7.76 -15.24
CA ARG A 360 7.57 -6.40 -14.71
C ARG A 360 7.62 -6.37 -13.20
N ILE A 361 6.73 -7.12 -12.51
CA ILE A 361 6.71 -7.15 -11.05
C ILE A 361 7.98 -7.80 -10.48
N GLU A 362 8.41 -8.92 -11.04
CA GLU A 362 9.65 -9.59 -10.62
C GLU A 362 10.89 -8.69 -10.76
N ASN A 363 10.96 -7.93 -11.85
CA ASN A 363 12.13 -7.11 -12.17
C ASN A 363 12.14 -5.72 -11.50
N LYS A 364 10.97 -5.18 -11.08
CA LYS A 364 10.90 -3.80 -10.58
C LYS A 364 10.23 -3.63 -9.23
N PHE A 365 9.38 -4.56 -8.82
CA PHE A 365 8.49 -4.37 -7.68
C PHE A 365 8.45 -5.58 -6.73
N CYS A 366 9.53 -6.36 -6.63
CA CYS A 366 9.64 -7.42 -5.62
C CYS A 366 10.19 -6.89 -4.30
N TRP A 367 9.86 -7.56 -3.19
CA TRP A 367 10.35 -7.16 -1.86
C TRP A 367 11.86 -7.22 -1.70
N SER A 368 12.54 -8.14 -2.39
CA SER A 368 14.00 -8.23 -2.35
C SER A 368 14.67 -6.98 -2.93
N LEU A 369 14.15 -6.46 -4.05
CA LEU A 369 14.64 -5.22 -4.64
C LEU A 369 14.32 -4.00 -3.77
N ALA A 370 13.10 -3.94 -3.23
CA ALA A 370 12.71 -2.88 -2.31
C ALA A 370 13.61 -2.84 -1.06
N ALA A 371 13.90 -4.00 -0.47
CA ALA A 371 14.80 -4.13 0.66
C ALA A 371 16.24 -3.72 0.30
N SER A 372 16.76 -4.17 -0.86
CA SER A 372 18.09 -3.81 -1.33
C SER A 372 18.25 -2.30 -1.52
N ASN A 373 17.28 -1.64 -2.16
CA ASN A 373 17.29 -0.19 -2.35
C ASN A 373 17.20 0.57 -1.01
N LEU A 374 16.39 0.07 -0.09
CA LEU A 374 16.25 0.67 1.23
C LEU A 374 17.53 0.52 2.06
N VAL A 375 18.17 -0.65 2.02
CA VAL A 375 19.45 -0.90 2.70
C VAL A 375 20.56 -0.02 2.12
N ALA A 376 20.61 0.16 0.80
CA ALA A 376 21.55 1.08 0.17
C ALA A 376 21.37 2.51 0.71
N TYR A 377 20.15 2.97 0.84
CA TYR A 377 19.86 4.27 1.43
C TYR A 377 20.21 4.34 2.93
N TYR A 378 19.97 3.28 3.70
CA TYR A 378 20.39 3.24 5.11
C TYR A 378 21.91 3.37 5.26
N ARG A 379 22.70 2.68 4.42
CA ARG A 379 24.16 2.79 4.42
C ARG A 379 24.64 4.19 4.09
N GLU A 380 23.99 4.86 3.15
CA GLU A 380 24.26 6.27 2.85
C GLU A 380 24.04 7.16 4.08
N ILE A 381 22.92 6.99 4.80
CA ILE A 381 22.60 7.74 6.01
C ILE A 381 23.61 7.48 7.13
N LEU A 382 24.07 6.25 7.26
CA LEU A 382 25.06 5.84 8.28
C LEU A 382 26.50 6.23 7.91
N GLY A 383 26.74 6.80 6.72
CA GLY A 383 28.06 7.18 6.24
C GLY A 383 28.94 5.98 5.84
N GLU A 384 28.33 4.81 5.66
CA GLU A 384 29.03 3.65 5.14
C GLU A 384 29.24 3.85 3.64
N SER A 385 30.48 4.10 3.21
CA SER A 385 30.82 4.15 1.79
C SER A 385 30.39 2.85 1.13
N VAL A 386 29.71 2.95 -0.02
CA VAL A 386 29.38 1.80 -0.86
C VAL A 386 30.68 1.25 -1.40
N VAL A 387 31.35 0.37 -0.65
CA VAL A 387 32.44 -0.45 -1.15
C VAL A 387 31.83 -1.41 -2.14
N GLN A 388 32.06 -1.10 -3.42
CA GLN A 388 31.65 -1.88 -4.56
C GLN A 388 31.86 -3.37 -4.30
N GLN A 389 30.78 -4.15 -4.30
CA GLN A 389 30.80 -5.57 -4.61
C GLN A 389 31.18 -5.76 -6.10
N GLN A 390 32.44 -5.49 -6.45
CA GLN A 390 33.05 -5.80 -7.74
C GLN A 390 34.21 -6.77 -7.59
N ASN A 391 34.16 -7.70 -6.66
CA ASN A 391 35.24 -8.71 -6.53
C ASN A 391 34.71 -10.09 -6.14
N GLU A 392 33.72 -10.62 -6.84
CA GLU A 392 33.41 -12.07 -6.80
C GLU A 392 32.89 -12.62 -8.13
N THR A 393 33.44 -12.19 -9.24
CA THR A 393 33.44 -13.01 -10.46
C THR A 393 34.89 -13.04 -10.96
N GLY A 394 35.64 -13.97 -10.39
CA GLY A 394 36.94 -14.33 -10.93
C GLY A 394 36.78 -14.89 -12.35
N LEU A 395 37.01 -14.05 -13.33
CA LEU A 395 37.39 -14.48 -14.66
C LEU A 395 38.88 -14.69 -14.62
N VAL A 396 39.26 -15.94 -14.63
CA VAL A 396 40.62 -16.42 -14.90
C VAL A 396 40.99 -15.92 -16.29
N ASP A 397 41.84 -14.92 -16.35
CA ASP A 397 42.61 -14.59 -17.54
C ASP A 397 43.58 -15.75 -17.79
N THR A 398 43.30 -16.59 -18.75
CA THR A 398 44.30 -17.46 -19.32
C THR A 398 45.06 -16.65 -20.35
N ASP A 399 46.26 -16.26 -19.95
CA ASP A 399 47.39 -15.89 -20.82
C ASP A 399 47.51 -16.89 -21.99
N VAL A 400 47.45 -16.38 -23.18
CA VAL A 400 48.11 -16.99 -24.33
C VAL A 400 48.97 -15.91 -24.96
N SER A 401 50.20 -15.86 -24.46
CA SER A 401 51.34 -15.27 -25.17
C SER A 401 51.86 -16.29 -26.20
N GLY A 402 52.15 -15.82 -27.38
CA GLY A 402 53.27 -16.41 -28.07
C GLY A 402 53.07 -16.84 -29.54
N ALA A 403 53.88 -16.23 -30.33
CA ALA A 403 54.49 -16.61 -31.61
C ALA A 403 53.97 -15.80 -32.82
N GLU A 404 54.64 -14.75 -33.19
CA GLU A 404 55.88 -14.65 -34.05
C GLU A 404 55.79 -15.32 -35.43
N ALA A 405 55.95 -14.44 -36.40
CA ALA A 405 56.72 -14.57 -37.63
C ALA A 405 56.19 -15.52 -38.78
N ALA A 406 55.78 -14.94 -39.84
CA ALA A 406 56.40 -14.92 -41.19
C ALA A 406 55.49 -14.16 -42.17
#